data_57fd15e00d45e1e043c43b4bc5011f55
#
_entry.id   57fd15e00d45e1e043c43b4bc5011f55
#
_cell.length_a   1.000
_cell.length_b   1.000
_cell.length_c   1.000
_cell.angle_alpha   90.00
_cell.angle_beta   90.00
_cell.angle_gamma   90.00
#
_symmetry.space_group_name_H-M   'P 1'
#
loop_
_entity.id
_entity.type
_entity.pdbx_description
1 polymer ?
#
loop_
_entity_poly.entity_id
_entity_poly.type
_entity_poly.pdbx_seq_one_letter_code
_entity_poly.pdbx_strand_id
1 'polypeptide(L)'
;MNATVLSQGLPMVLRAACSGLRLYFRHVPLRSGKEWLWRRIVHRHILWRSFRIEARTRFGARLEGAFPDVVHSYVYFFGVWEPSVTALLRAALKPGDVVIDIGANVGLHTLLAASLVGPRGRVHAVEASPGIFRRLERNLRANGASNVHAYNMAATAEAGPVTVFLHDDTNLGGTTIVAEEAARNGARREATVEGRPLAQIVPDEEIAAARLIKIDVEGAEWMVLQGMKDVLPRLRADAEVLVEVKPAALEETGGSLEALLSLFREAGFHPFEVANDYRPGFYIRPVSTTLIPFTRTSFDMADLIFRRVG
;
A
#
# COMPACT_ATOMS: atom_id res chain seq x y z
N MET A 1 -3.57 20.42 14.63
CA MET A 1 -5.04 20.34 14.91
C MET A 1 -5.26 19.65 16.24
N ASN A 2 -6.10 20.23 17.11
CA ASN A 2 -6.25 19.76 18.49
C ASN A 2 -6.78 18.32 18.57
N ALA A 3 -6.14 17.48 19.39
CA ALA A 3 -6.53 16.10 19.69
C ALA A 3 -8.02 15.89 20.08
N THR A 4 -8.67 16.98 20.48
CA THR A 4 -10.08 16.99 20.92
C THR A 4 -11.10 16.78 19.80
N VAL A 5 -10.75 17.10 18.55
CA VAL A 5 -11.69 16.98 17.40
C VAL A 5 -11.83 15.53 16.93
N LEU A 6 -10.79 14.71 17.07
CA LEU A 6 -10.81 13.29 16.67
C LEU A 6 -11.63 12.39 17.64
N SER A 7 -12.10 12.90 18.77
CA SER A 7 -12.87 12.11 19.75
C SER A 7 -14.37 12.00 19.43
N GLN A 8 -14.88 12.82 18.51
CA GLN A 8 -16.31 12.84 18.17
C GLN A 8 -16.60 11.89 17.00
N GLY A 9 -17.55 10.97 17.19
CA GLY A 9 -18.12 10.16 16.12
C GLY A 9 -18.93 11.02 15.13
N LEU A 10 -19.16 10.50 13.92
CA LEU A 10 -20.03 11.16 12.94
C LEU A 10 -21.40 11.50 13.55
N PRO A 11 -21.91 12.75 13.43
CA PRO A 11 -23.28 13.10 13.80
C PRO A 11 -24.28 12.17 13.13
N MET A 12 -25.38 11.84 13.80
CA MET A 12 -26.34 10.82 13.36
C MET A 12 -26.83 11.03 11.92
N VAL A 13 -27.18 12.26 11.56
CA VAL A 13 -27.65 12.60 10.19
C VAL A 13 -26.54 12.37 9.16
N LEU A 14 -25.31 12.79 9.46
CA LEU A 14 -24.17 12.60 8.56
C LEU A 14 -23.79 11.13 8.45
N ARG A 15 -23.91 10.37 9.53
CA ARG A 15 -23.71 8.91 9.53
C ARG A 15 -24.71 8.21 8.63
N ALA A 16 -25.99 8.57 8.71
CA ALA A 16 -27.03 8.03 7.83
C ALA A 16 -26.76 8.35 6.36
N ALA A 17 -26.42 9.61 6.05
CA ALA A 17 -26.07 10.04 4.70
C ALA A 17 -24.84 9.29 4.16
N CYS A 18 -23.77 9.18 4.93
CA CYS A 18 -22.57 8.41 4.56
C CYS A 18 -22.89 6.93 4.33
N SER A 19 -23.76 6.34 5.16
CA SER A 19 -24.19 4.94 5.01
C SER A 19 -24.99 4.74 3.73
N GLY A 20 -25.90 5.64 3.39
CA GLY A 20 -26.67 5.61 2.13
C GLY A 20 -25.74 5.74 0.91
N LEU A 21 -24.81 6.71 0.93
CA LEU A 21 -23.82 6.88 -0.14
C LEU A 21 -22.93 5.64 -0.28
N ARG A 22 -22.46 5.06 0.82
CA ARG A 22 -21.68 3.82 0.82
C ARG A 22 -22.43 2.67 0.15
N LEU A 23 -23.70 2.45 0.51
CA LEU A 23 -24.54 1.43 -0.11
C LEU A 23 -24.70 1.68 -1.62
N TYR A 24 -24.96 2.93 -2.00
CA TYR A 24 -25.05 3.31 -3.39
C TYR A 24 -23.75 3.03 -4.17
N PHE A 25 -22.60 3.50 -3.66
CA PHE A 25 -21.32 3.28 -4.33
C PHE A 25 -20.95 1.81 -4.48
N ARG A 26 -21.24 0.99 -3.46
CA ARG A 26 -20.83 -0.43 -3.42
C ARG A 26 -21.76 -1.36 -4.18
N HIS A 27 -23.06 -1.14 -4.14
CA HIS A 27 -24.05 -2.15 -4.53
C HIS A 27 -24.92 -1.75 -5.71
N VAL A 28 -25.09 -0.46 -5.98
CA VAL A 28 -25.89 -0.05 -7.13
C VAL A 28 -25.07 -0.19 -8.40
N PRO A 29 -25.51 -0.98 -9.42
CA PRO A 29 -24.72 -1.23 -10.63
C PRO A 29 -24.67 -0.04 -11.58
N LEU A 30 -25.57 0.94 -11.41
CA LEU A 30 -25.60 2.16 -12.22
C LEU A 30 -24.32 2.98 -11.99
N ARG A 31 -23.59 3.25 -13.05
CA ARG A 31 -22.37 4.07 -13.01
C ARG A 31 -22.66 5.56 -13.05
N SER A 32 -23.75 5.94 -13.74
CA SER A 32 -24.20 7.32 -13.85
C SER A 32 -24.42 7.95 -12.48
N GLY A 33 -23.90 9.16 -12.32
CA GLY A 33 -24.05 9.95 -11.10
C GLY A 33 -23.07 9.65 -9.97
N LYS A 34 -22.39 8.47 -9.93
CA LYS A 34 -21.45 8.14 -8.85
C LYS A 34 -20.29 9.14 -8.78
N GLU A 35 -19.66 9.44 -9.91
CA GLU A 35 -18.56 10.41 -9.95
C GLU A 35 -19.03 11.81 -9.59
N TRP A 36 -20.21 12.21 -10.04
CA TRP A 36 -20.83 13.48 -9.67
C TRP A 36 -21.10 13.57 -8.16
N LEU A 37 -21.71 12.51 -7.57
CA LEU A 37 -21.95 12.43 -6.12
C LEU A 37 -20.66 12.48 -5.34
N TRP A 38 -19.61 11.79 -5.79
CA TRP A 38 -18.31 11.86 -5.15
C TRP A 38 -17.77 13.28 -5.13
N ARG A 39 -17.68 13.93 -6.30
CA ARG A 39 -17.11 15.27 -6.40
C ARG A 39 -17.94 16.35 -5.69
N ARG A 40 -19.27 16.30 -5.85
CA ARG A 40 -20.17 17.36 -5.35
C ARG A 40 -20.62 17.18 -3.91
N ILE A 41 -20.68 15.96 -3.41
CA ILE A 41 -21.17 15.67 -2.06
C ILE A 41 -20.05 15.15 -1.17
N VAL A 42 -19.44 14.02 -1.51
CA VAL A 42 -18.46 13.35 -0.65
C VAL A 42 -17.22 14.22 -0.50
N HIS A 43 -16.54 14.54 -1.59
CA HIS A 43 -15.32 15.33 -1.58
C HIS A 43 -15.54 16.74 -1.00
N ARG A 44 -16.61 17.41 -1.40
CA ARG A 44 -16.84 18.82 -0.99
C ARG A 44 -17.32 18.97 0.45
N HIS A 45 -18.11 18.04 0.99
CA HIS A 45 -18.84 18.24 2.24
C HIS A 45 -18.55 17.22 3.34
N ILE A 46 -17.95 16.08 3.00
CA ILE A 46 -17.73 14.97 3.95
C ILE A 46 -16.24 14.80 4.27
N LEU A 47 -15.39 14.64 3.26
CA LEU A 47 -14.00 14.21 3.45
C LEU A 47 -13.17 15.17 4.32
N TRP A 48 -13.40 16.46 4.22
CA TRP A 48 -12.62 17.48 4.96
C TRP A 48 -13.05 17.67 6.42
N ARG A 49 -13.96 16.83 6.90
CA ARG A 49 -14.40 16.81 8.29
C ARG A 49 -13.66 15.73 9.05
N SER A 50 -12.95 16.08 10.11
CA SER A 50 -12.18 15.14 10.93
C SER A 50 -13.10 14.27 11.81
N PHE A 51 -13.43 13.07 11.34
CA PHE A 51 -14.21 12.09 12.08
C PHE A 51 -13.53 10.73 12.08
N ARG A 52 -13.57 10.04 13.22
CA ARG A 52 -13.20 8.64 13.28
C ARG A 52 -14.22 7.78 12.54
N ILE A 53 -13.74 6.84 11.77
CA ILE A 53 -14.54 5.88 11.03
C ILE A 53 -14.01 4.47 11.21
N GLU A 54 -14.90 3.48 11.18
CA GLU A 54 -14.56 2.09 10.91
C GLU A 54 -14.89 1.83 9.45
N ALA A 55 -13.86 1.60 8.64
CA ALA A 55 -14.02 1.21 7.25
C ALA A 55 -14.02 -0.32 7.14
N ARG A 56 -14.94 -0.88 6.34
CA ARG A 56 -14.97 -2.32 6.03
C ARG A 56 -14.63 -2.56 4.59
N THR A 57 -13.66 -3.41 4.35
CA THR A 57 -13.26 -3.82 3.01
C THR A 57 -14.29 -4.78 2.38
N ARG A 58 -14.19 -4.97 1.05
CA ARG A 58 -15.00 -5.98 0.34
C ARG A 58 -14.63 -7.42 0.71
N PHE A 59 -13.45 -7.64 1.28
CA PHE A 59 -13.01 -8.96 1.76
C PHE A 59 -13.26 -9.18 3.26
N GLY A 60 -13.98 -8.24 3.92
CA GLY A 60 -14.47 -8.39 5.28
C GLY A 60 -13.61 -7.77 6.36
N ALA A 61 -12.37 -7.34 6.08
CA ALA A 61 -11.50 -6.73 7.09
C ALA A 61 -12.05 -5.37 7.55
N ARG A 62 -11.78 -5.08 8.83
CA ARG A 62 -12.11 -3.81 9.50
C ARG A 62 -10.85 -2.98 9.64
N LEU A 63 -10.93 -1.72 9.28
CA LEU A 63 -9.85 -0.76 9.42
C LEU A 63 -10.34 0.42 10.24
N GLU A 64 -9.64 0.69 11.34
CA GLU A 64 -9.83 1.91 12.12
C GLU A 64 -9.09 3.06 11.46
N GLY A 65 -9.80 4.14 11.19
CA GLY A 65 -9.22 5.32 10.56
C GLY A 65 -10.06 6.56 10.79
N ALA A 66 -9.79 7.57 9.98
CA ALA A 66 -10.52 8.83 10.05
C ALA A 66 -10.62 9.48 8.66
N PHE A 67 -11.64 10.29 8.44
CA PHE A 67 -11.60 11.34 7.44
C PHE A 67 -10.69 12.47 7.97
N PRO A 68 -9.91 13.16 7.13
CA PRO A 68 -9.92 13.14 5.65
C PRO A 68 -8.93 12.15 5.00
N ASP A 69 -8.32 11.22 5.74
CA ASP A 69 -7.36 10.29 5.13
C ASP A 69 -7.94 9.61 3.87
N VAL A 70 -7.19 9.66 2.77
CA VAL A 70 -7.64 9.24 1.46
C VAL A 70 -7.88 7.73 1.39
N VAL A 71 -6.97 6.91 1.93
CA VAL A 71 -7.08 5.44 1.92
C VAL A 71 -8.32 4.99 2.67
N HIS A 72 -8.48 5.48 3.93
CA HIS A 72 -9.66 5.16 4.74
C HIS A 72 -10.96 5.64 4.10
N SER A 73 -10.96 6.81 3.46
CA SER A 73 -12.11 7.35 2.77
C SER A 73 -12.57 6.48 1.61
N TYR A 74 -11.63 6.04 0.77
CA TYR A 74 -11.93 5.16 -0.35
C TYR A 74 -12.38 3.77 0.12
N VAL A 75 -11.72 3.19 1.13
CA VAL A 75 -12.16 1.93 1.72
C VAL A 75 -13.54 2.09 2.35
N TYR A 76 -13.85 3.20 3.03
CA TYR A 76 -15.17 3.42 3.61
C TYR A 76 -16.27 3.44 2.55
N PHE A 77 -16.09 4.18 1.46
CA PHE A 77 -17.13 4.34 0.43
C PHE A 77 -17.15 3.22 -0.61
N PHE A 78 -15.98 2.77 -1.10
CA PHE A 78 -15.89 1.76 -2.16
C PHE A 78 -15.58 0.35 -1.66
N GLY A 79 -15.06 0.20 -0.44
CA GLY A 79 -14.68 -1.08 0.15
C GLY A 79 -13.36 -1.63 -0.36
N VAL A 80 -12.61 -0.85 -1.11
CA VAL A 80 -11.34 -1.22 -1.71
C VAL A 80 -10.46 0.01 -1.87
N TRP A 81 -9.17 -0.18 -1.76
CA TRP A 81 -8.12 0.71 -2.21
C TRP A 81 -7.33 -0.02 -3.28
N GLU A 82 -6.85 0.68 -4.29
CA GLU A 82 -6.12 0.08 -5.41
C GLU A 82 -6.78 -1.20 -5.96
N PRO A 83 -7.91 -1.05 -6.65
CA PRO A 83 -8.69 -2.20 -7.10
C PRO A 83 -7.89 -3.19 -7.93
N SER A 84 -6.93 -2.72 -8.76
CA SER A 84 -6.11 -3.57 -9.60
C SER A 84 -5.07 -4.35 -8.80
N VAL A 85 -4.40 -3.72 -7.83
CA VAL A 85 -3.49 -4.40 -6.90
C VAL A 85 -4.27 -5.44 -6.08
N THR A 86 -5.44 -5.07 -5.57
CA THR A 86 -6.34 -6.01 -4.88
C THR A 86 -6.70 -7.22 -5.76
N ALA A 87 -7.01 -7.00 -7.03
CA ALA A 87 -7.34 -8.08 -7.97
C ALA A 87 -6.12 -8.95 -8.31
N LEU A 88 -4.95 -8.32 -8.46
CA LEU A 88 -3.68 -9.00 -8.66
C LEU A 88 -3.35 -9.95 -7.50
N LEU A 89 -3.40 -9.45 -6.25
CA LEU A 89 -3.16 -10.29 -5.07
C LEU A 89 -4.11 -11.49 -5.03
N ARG A 90 -5.39 -11.29 -5.34
CA ARG A 90 -6.39 -12.37 -5.39
C ARG A 90 -6.10 -13.41 -6.48
N ALA A 91 -5.53 -12.99 -7.60
CA ALA A 91 -5.18 -13.90 -8.70
C ALA A 91 -3.88 -14.66 -8.42
N ALA A 92 -2.92 -14.03 -7.75
CA ALA A 92 -1.58 -14.55 -7.52
C ALA A 92 -1.48 -15.47 -6.30
N LEU A 93 -2.15 -15.12 -5.19
CA LEU A 93 -1.96 -15.77 -3.89
C LEU A 93 -2.85 -16.98 -3.69
N LYS A 94 -2.29 -18.00 -3.04
CA LYS A 94 -2.95 -19.24 -2.67
C LYS A 94 -2.75 -19.55 -1.19
N PRO A 95 -3.64 -20.37 -0.58
CA PRO A 95 -3.43 -20.83 0.79
C PRO A 95 -2.06 -21.51 0.99
N GLY A 96 -1.33 -21.07 2.01
CA GLY A 96 0.01 -21.54 2.33
C GLY A 96 1.15 -20.69 1.76
N ASP A 97 0.88 -19.72 0.90
CA ASP A 97 1.92 -18.83 0.38
C ASP A 97 2.53 -17.92 1.44
N VAL A 98 3.76 -17.46 1.16
CA VAL A 98 4.44 -16.40 1.92
C VAL A 98 4.36 -15.09 1.15
N VAL A 99 4.08 -14.00 1.84
CA VAL A 99 4.01 -12.65 1.29
C VAL A 99 4.86 -11.70 2.12
N ILE A 100 5.55 -10.79 1.46
CA ILE A 100 6.29 -9.70 2.12
C ILE A 100 5.70 -8.38 1.63
N ASP A 101 5.23 -7.54 2.58
CA ASP A 101 4.59 -6.24 2.32
C ASP A 101 5.47 -5.15 2.93
N ILE A 102 6.27 -4.49 2.08
CA ILE A 102 7.21 -3.43 2.46
C ILE A 102 6.51 -2.09 2.19
N GLY A 103 6.35 -1.29 3.25
CA GLY A 103 5.44 -0.15 3.27
C GLY A 103 4.00 -0.59 3.56
N ALA A 104 3.84 -1.40 4.62
CA ALA A 104 2.56 -2.02 4.96
C ALA A 104 1.47 -1.00 5.35
N ASN A 105 1.87 0.22 5.69
CA ASN A 105 0.97 1.30 6.09
C ASN A 105 0.00 0.81 7.19
N VAL A 106 -1.27 1.11 7.12
CA VAL A 106 -2.28 0.69 8.10
C VAL A 106 -2.73 -0.78 7.94
N GLY A 107 -2.11 -1.53 7.01
CA GLY A 107 -2.28 -2.97 6.85
C GLY A 107 -3.39 -3.42 5.90
N LEU A 108 -3.79 -2.59 4.95
CA LEU A 108 -4.87 -2.96 4.03
C LEU A 108 -4.49 -4.15 3.14
N HIS A 109 -3.35 -4.07 2.43
CA HIS A 109 -2.85 -5.15 1.58
C HIS A 109 -2.32 -6.31 2.41
N THR A 110 -1.69 -6.04 3.55
CA THR A 110 -1.30 -7.04 4.56
C THR A 110 -2.48 -7.92 4.98
N LEU A 111 -3.61 -7.32 5.37
CA LEU A 111 -4.82 -8.05 5.79
C LEU A 111 -5.46 -8.82 4.63
N LEU A 112 -5.43 -8.25 3.42
CA LEU A 112 -5.88 -8.98 2.23
C LEU A 112 -5.01 -10.21 1.98
N ALA A 113 -3.70 -10.04 1.95
CA ALA A 113 -2.75 -11.14 1.78
C ALA A 113 -2.93 -12.20 2.87
N ALA A 114 -3.00 -11.79 4.14
CA ALA A 114 -3.23 -12.70 5.27
C ALA A 114 -4.50 -13.54 5.13
N SER A 115 -5.58 -12.93 4.62
CA SER A 115 -6.84 -13.64 4.37
C SER A 115 -6.77 -14.64 3.21
N LEU A 116 -5.96 -14.33 2.17
CA LEU A 116 -5.79 -15.18 0.99
C LEU A 116 -4.88 -16.38 1.26
N VAL A 117 -3.76 -16.13 1.94
CA VAL A 117 -2.80 -17.22 2.25
C VAL A 117 -3.28 -18.12 3.39
N GLY A 118 -4.22 -17.62 4.21
CA GLY A 118 -4.85 -18.40 5.28
C GLY A 118 -3.88 -18.79 6.42
N PRO A 119 -4.31 -19.61 7.37
CA PRO A 119 -3.56 -19.88 8.60
C PRO A 119 -2.27 -20.69 8.40
N ARG A 120 -2.08 -21.31 7.23
CA ARG A 120 -0.83 -22.02 6.89
C ARG A 120 0.16 -21.18 6.12
N GLY A 121 -0.28 -20.03 5.57
CA GLY A 121 0.59 -19.04 4.95
C GLY A 121 1.11 -18.04 5.97
N ARG A 122 2.03 -17.19 5.54
CA ARG A 122 2.63 -16.14 6.37
C ARG A 122 2.69 -14.82 5.61
N VAL A 123 2.56 -13.73 6.36
CA VAL A 123 2.76 -12.38 5.82
C VAL A 123 3.75 -11.65 6.70
N HIS A 124 4.81 -11.12 6.10
CA HIS A 124 5.78 -10.24 6.75
C HIS A 124 5.47 -8.80 6.34
N ALA A 125 5.10 -7.98 7.31
CA ALA A 125 4.68 -6.59 7.10
C ALA A 125 5.72 -5.64 7.68
N VAL A 126 6.37 -4.83 6.85
CA VAL A 126 7.39 -3.86 7.25
C VAL A 126 6.82 -2.46 7.14
N GLU A 127 6.83 -1.70 8.25
CA GLU A 127 6.34 -0.33 8.31
C GLU A 127 7.28 0.55 9.13
N ALA A 128 7.81 1.60 8.50
CA ALA A 128 8.84 2.45 9.11
C ALA A 128 8.26 3.40 10.15
N SER A 129 7.10 4.03 9.90
CA SER A 129 6.51 5.00 10.82
C SER A 129 6.01 4.35 12.10
N PRO A 130 6.53 4.72 13.28
CA PRO A 130 6.02 4.20 14.56
C PRO A 130 4.54 4.54 14.80
N GLY A 131 4.07 5.68 14.28
CA GLY A 131 2.67 6.11 14.38
C GLY A 131 1.73 5.25 13.55
N ILE A 132 2.12 4.98 12.31
CA ILE A 132 1.35 4.13 11.40
C ILE A 132 1.47 2.66 11.82
N PHE A 133 2.65 2.20 12.23
CA PHE A 133 2.87 0.85 12.73
C PHE A 133 1.93 0.50 13.91
N ARG A 134 1.74 1.42 14.87
CA ARG A 134 0.74 1.21 15.94
C ARG A 134 -0.70 1.08 15.40
N ARG A 135 -1.03 1.71 14.27
CA ARG A 135 -2.35 1.54 13.61
C ARG A 135 -2.41 0.19 12.90
N LEU A 136 -1.34 -0.21 12.20
CA LEU A 136 -1.20 -1.54 11.61
C LEU A 136 -1.45 -2.62 12.65
N GLU A 137 -0.73 -2.60 13.77
CA GLU A 137 -0.91 -3.59 14.85
C GLU A 137 -2.35 -3.64 15.39
N ARG A 138 -3.01 -2.48 15.59
CA ARG A 138 -4.41 -2.46 16.01
C ARG A 138 -5.33 -3.11 14.97
N ASN A 139 -5.12 -2.82 13.70
CA ASN A 139 -5.90 -3.39 12.62
C ASN A 139 -5.66 -4.91 12.50
N LEU A 140 -4.44 -5.38 12.64
CA LEU A 140 -4.11 -6.81 12.66
C LEU A 140 -4.84 -7.53 13.80
N ARG A 141 -4.76 -6.99 15.03
CA ARG A 141 -5.46 -7.54 16.20
C ARG A 141 -6.98 -7.53 16.02
N ALA A 142 -7.56 -6.43 15.51
CA ALA A 142 -9.01 -6.30 15.30
C ALA A 142 -9.56 -7.30 14.27
N ASN A 143 -8.70 -7.82 13.39
CA ASN A 143 -9.06 -8.80 12.36
C ASN A 143 -8.58 -10.23 12.68
N GLY A 144 -7.93 -10.46 13.83
CA GLY A 144 -7.43 -11.79 14.20
C GLY A 144 -6.36 -12.31 13.24
N ALA A 145 -5.55 -11.44 12.63
CA ALA A 145 -4.53 -11.79 11.64
C ALA A 145 -3.28 -12.39 12.31
N SER A 146 -3.40 -13.59 12.85
CA SER A 146 -2.35 -14.28 13.61
C SER A 146 -1.20 -14.83 12.74
N ASN A 147 -1.38 -14.87 11.43
CA ASN A 147 -0.39 -15.29 10.43
C ASN A 147 0.43 -14.11 9.87
N VAL A 148 0.37 -12.94 10.52
CA VAL A 148 1.15 -11.75 10.15
C VAL A 148 2.24 -11.48 11.18
N HIS A 149 3.47 -11.31 10.69
CA HIS A 149 4.63 -10.82 11.45
C HIS A 149 4.90 -9.38 11.04
N ALA A 150 4.75 -8.44 11.97
CA ALA A 150 4.91 -7.02 11.69
C ALA A 150 6.22 -6.48 12.29
N TYR A 151 6.93 -5.65 11.53
CA TYR A 151 8.24 -5.08 11.88
C TYR A 151 8.18 -3.55 11.79
N ASN A 152 8.51 -2.86 12.88
CA ASN A 152 8.64 -1.40 12.85
C ASN A 152 10.09 -1.01 12.51
N MET A 153 10.41 -1.09 11.25
CA MET A 153 11.72 -0.81 10.65
C MET A 153 11.54 -0.21 9.26
N ALA A 154 12.57 0.44 8.77
CA ALA A 154 12.66 0.79 7.35
C ALA A 154 13.46 -0.30 6.61
N ALA A 155 12.96 -0.75 5.46
CA ALA A 155 13.77 -1.55 4.55
C ALA A 155 14.67 -0.60 3.75
N THR A 156 16.00 -0.87 3.75
CA THR A 156 17.03 0.00 3.18
C THR A 156 18.16 -0.81 2.54
N ALA A 157 19.10 -0.13 1.88
CA ALA A 157 20.28 -0.77 1.31
C ALA A 157 21.25 -1.28 2.39
N GLU A 158 21.44 -0.52 3.45
CA GLU A 158 22.37 -0.78 4.54
C GLU A 158 21.72 -0.59 5.90
N ALA A 159 22.27 -1.25 6.92
CA ALA A 159 21.80 -1.10 8.29
C ALA A 159 22.23 0.27 8.86
N GLY A 160 21.30 0.96 9.51
CA GLY A 160 21.59 2.23 10.17
C GLY A 160 20.33 3.02 10.55
N PRO A 161 20.50 4.14 11.25
CA PRO A 161 19.39 5.00 11.63
C PRO A 161 18.86 5.79 10.41
N VAL A 162 17.54 5.80 10.21
CA VAL A 162 16.87 6.60 9.20
C VAL A 162 15.79 7.49 9.82
N THR A 163 15.62 8.68 9.28
CA THR A 163 14.57 9.60 9.72
C THR A 163 13.31 9.31 8.94
N VAL A 164 12.20 9.13 9.66
CA VAL A 164 10.85 8.99 9.09
C VAL A 164 10.15 10.34 9.11
N PHE A 165 9.54 10.70 7.99
CA PHE A 165 8.73 11.89 7.82
C PHE A 165 7.28 11.49 7.60
N LEU A 166 6.40 11.93 8.49
CA LEU A 166 4.97 11.65 8.43
C LEU A 166 4.26 12.79 7.69
N HIS A 167 3.48 12.42 6.70
CA HIS A 167 2.54 13.34 6.06
C HIS A 167 1.41 13.71 7.05
N ASP A 168 0.63 14.73 6.74
CA ASP A 168 -0.49 15.14 7.57
C ASP A 168 -1.63 14.08 7.59
N ASP A 169 -2.64 14.32 8.41
CA ASP A 169 -3.78 13.42 8.59
C ASP A 169 -4.64 13.23 7.32
N THR A 170 -4.33 13.92 6.23
CA THR A 170 -5.07 13.81 4.95
C THR A 170 -4.54 12.70 4.06
N ASN A 171 -3.26 12.35 4.21
CA ASN A 171 -2.61 11.29 3.43
C ASN A 171 -1.54 10.57 4.26
N LEU A 172 -1.97 9.65 5.11
CA LEU A 172 -1.05 8.81 5.88
C LEU A 172 -0.17 7.92 4.98
N GLY A 173 -0.65 7.64 3.76
CA GLY A 173 0.10 6.92 2.75
C GLY A 173 1.38 7.63 2.31
N GLY A 174 1.41 8.96 2.31
CA GLY A 174 2.58 9.74 1.87
C GLY A 174 3.73 9.82 2.89
N THR A 175 3.86 8.86 3.79
CA THR A 175 4.97 8.78 4.77
C THR A 175 6.22 8.25 4.11
N THR A 176 7.34 8.96 4.24
CA THR A 176 8.60 8.65 3.54
C THR A 176 9.82 8.74 4.46
N ILE A 177 10.91 8.13 4.04
CA ILE A 177 12.25 8.32 4.63
C ILE A 177 13.17 9.20 3.77
N VAL A 178 12.68 9.67 2.61
CA VAL A 178 13.41 10.55 1.68
C VAL A 178 13.12 12.00 2.03
N ALA A 179 14.16 12.75 2.38
CA ALA A 179 14.02 14.13 2.86
C ALA A 179 13.48 15.08 1.77
N GLU A 180 13.89 14.88 0.53
CA GLU A 180 13.46 15.66 -0.63
C GLU A 180 11.97 15.48 -0.90
N GLU A 181 11.50 14.22 -0.85
CA GLU A 181 10.07 13.89 -0.97
C GLU A 181 9.26 14.51 0.17
N ALA A 182 9.78 14.40 1.41
CA ALA A 182 9.16 15.00 2.58
C ALA A 182 9.02 16.51 2.45
N ALA A 183 10.04 17.19 1.94
CA ALA A 183 10.03 18.64 1.74
C ALA A 183 8.99 19.07 0.68
N ARG A 184 8.87 18.32 -0.43
CA ARG A 184 7.85 18.59 -1.47
C ARG A 184 6.43 18.43 -0.95
N ASN A 185 6.20 17.40 -0.15
CA ASN A 185 4.87 17.03 0.33
C ASN A 185 4.50 17.70 1.66
N GLY A 186 5.39 18.51 2.24
CA GLY A 186 5.16 19.16 3.53
C GLY A 186 5.10 18.19 4.72
N ALA A 187 5.71 17.00 4.58
CA ALA A 187 5.78 16.02 5.64
C ALA A 187 6.71 16.50 6.77
N ARG A 188 6.43 16.08 8.00
CA ARG A 188 7.17 16.49 9.20
C ARG A 188 7.96 15.32 9.75
N ARG A 189 9.15 15.61 10.26
CA ARG A 189 9.94 14.61 10.99
C ARG A 189 9.09 14.00 12.11
N GLU A 190 8.94 12.68 12.10
CA GLU A 190 8.23 11.91 13.13
C GLU A 190 9.20 11.29 14.13
N ALA A 191 10.12 10.49 13.63
CA ALA A 191 11.02 9.69 14.45
C ALA A 191 12.31 9.36 13.69
N THR A 192 13.28 8.80 14.42
CA THR A 192 14.37 8.04 13.84
C THR A 192 14.12 6.57 14.16
N VAL A 193 14.20 5.72 13.14
CA VAL A 193 14.01 4.27 13.26
C VAL A 193 15.20 3.52 12.70
N GLU A 194 15.27 2.23 12.94
CA GLU A 194 16.29 1.38 12.37
C GLU A 194 15.97 1.05 10.92
N GLY A 195 16.91 1.32 10.01
CA GLY A 195 16.90 0.85 8.63
C GLY A 195 17.73 -0.43 8.51
N ARG A 196 17.25 -1.41 7.73
CA ARG A 196 17.97 -2.67 7.47
C ARG A 196 17.69 -3.22 6.08
N PRO A 197 18.64 -3.92 5.45
CA PRO A 197 18.37 -4.76 4.29
C PRO A 197 17.31 -5.81 4.60
N LEU A 198 16.49 -6.17 3.62
CA LEU A 198 15.38 -7.11 3.79
C LEU A 198 15.83 -8.44 4.43
N ALA A 199 16.99 -8.97 4.06
CA ALA A 199 17.56 -10.22 4.62
C ALA A 199 17.94 -10.13 6.12
N GLN A 200 17.95 -8.92 6.69
CA GLN A 200 18.14 -8.72 8.13
C GLN A 200 16.82 -8.44 8.88
N ILE A 201 15.71 -8.31 8.16
CA ILE A 201 14.36 -8.09 8.72
C ILE A 201 13.55 -9.38 8.70
N VAL A 202 13.57 -10.07 7.56
CA VAL A 202 12.78 -11.29 7.31
C VAL A 202 13.73 -12.48 7.20
N PRO A 203 13.41 -13.65 7.82
CA PRO A 203 14.24 -14.86 7.70
C PRO A 203 14.47 -15.27 6.24
N ASP A 204 15.68 -15.73 5.92
CA ASP A 204 16.09 -16.10 4.57
C ASP A 204 15.19 -17.18 3.94
N GLU A 205 14.74 -18.15 4.73
CA GLU A 205 13.83 -19.20 4.27
C GLU A 205 12.44 -18.65 3.88
N GLU A 206 11.96 -17.63 4.58
CA GLU A 206 10.70 -16.96 4.26
C GLU A 206 10.83 -16.08 3.00
N ILE A 207 11.98 -15.43 2.85
CA ILE A 207 12.29 -14.67 1.63
C ILE A 207 12.35 -15.59 0.42
N ALA A 208 13.06 -16.72 0.51
CA ALA A 208 13.17 -17.68 -0.56
C ALA A 208 11.80 -18.32 -0.93
N ALA A 209 10.91 -18.46 0.07
CA ALA A 209 9.56 -18.98 -0.11
C ALA A 209 8.54 -17.92 -0.57
N ALA A 210 8.91 -16.64 -0.62
CA ALA A 210 7.98 -15.57 -0.93
C ALA A 210 7.36 -15.72 -2.32
N ARG A 211 6.01 -15.84 -2.36
CA ARG A 211 5.22 -15.84 -3.59
C ARG A 211 5.05 -14.44 -4.15
N LEU A 212 4.94 -13.45 -3.27
CA LEU A 212 4.79 -12.06 -3.65
C LEU A 212 5.51 -11.15 -2.64
N ILE A 213 6.26 -10.19 -3.20
CA ILE A 213 6.85 -9.08 -2.45
C ILE A 213 6.25 -7.79 -3.00
N LYS A 214 5.61 -6.99 -2.14
CA LYS A 214 5.14 -5.63 -2.47
C LYS A 214 6.13 -4.62 -1.89
N ILE A 215 6.50 -3.63 -2.68
CA ILE A 215 7.37 -2.51 -2.30
C ILE A 215 6.66 -1.22 -2.67
N ASP A 216 6.27 -0.46 -1.65
CA ASP A 216 5.56 0.81 -1.80
C ASP A 216 5.92 1.66 -0.57
N VAL A 217 7.00 2.41 -0.69
CA VAL A 217 7.68 3.11 0.42
C VAL A 217 7.84 4.60 0.16
N GLU A 218 7.02 5.12 -0.75
CA GLU A 218 6.86 6.55 -1.03
C GLU A 218 8.20 7.25 -1.31
N GLY A 219 8.88 6.75 -2.35
CA GLY A 219 10.10 7.31 -2.90
C GLY A 219 11.41 6.64 -2.47
N ALA A 220 11.37 5.69 -1.54
CA ALA A 220 12.57 4.95 -1.11
C ALA A 220 12.74 3.59 -1.79
N GLU A 221 12.00 3.31 -2.87
CA GLU A 221 11.98 2.01 -3.56
C GLU A 221 13.37 1.59 -4.02
N TRP A 222 14.18 2.53 -4.52
CA TRP A 222 15.54 2.23 -4.94
C TRP A 222 16.43 1.77 -3.79
N MET A 223 16.30 2.39 -2.61
CA MET A 223 17.05 1.98 -1.41
C MET A 223 16.68 0.57 -0.96
N VAL A 224 15.38 0.21 -1.02
CA VAL A 224 14.91 -1.15 -0.75
C VAL A 224 15.50 -2.14 -1.75
N LEU A 225 15.41 -1.83 -3.04
CA LEU A 225 15.87 -2.70 -4.12
C LEU A 225 17.38 -2.93 -4.09
N GLN A 226 18.17 -1.92 -3.74
CA GLN A 226 19.61 -2.08 -3.52
C GLN A 226 19.89 -3.09 -2.40
N GLY A 227 19.13 -3.04 -1.27
CA GLY A 227 19.23 -4.01 -0.18
C GLY A 227 18.69 -5.40 -0.54
N MET A 228 18.01 -5.53 -1.69
CA MET A 228 17.48 -6.81 -2.19
C MET A 228 18.30 -7.41 -3.34
N LYS A 229 19.38 -6.78 -3.77
CA LYS A 229 20.16 -7.23 -4.94
C LYS A 229 20.51 -8.72 -4.88
N ASP A 230 21.00 -9.19 -3.73
CA ASP A 230 21.40 -10.59 -3.53
C ASP A 230 20.20 -11.51 -3.18
N VAL A 231 19.05 -10.92 -2.93
CA VAL A 231 17.79 -11.63 -2.62
C VAL A 231 17.04 -12.02 -3.89
N LEU A 232 16.94 -11.12 -4.88
CA LEU A 232 16.15 -11.33 -6.09
C LEU A 232 16.47 -12.63 -6.85
N PRO A 233 17.75 -13.03 -7.04
CA PRO A 233 18.07 -14.30 -7.72
C PRO A 233 17.61 -15.54 -6.94
N ARG A 234 17.49 -15.46 -5.62
CA ARG A 234 17.15 -16.58 -4.72
C ARG A 234 15.65 -16.79 -4.53
N LEU A 235 14.83 -15.87 -5.02
CA LEU A 235 13.38 -16.01 -4.95
C LEU A 235 12.89 -17.24 -5.75
N ARG A 236 11.83 -17.88 -5.28
CA ARG A 236 11.20 -19.02 -5.97
C ARG A 236 10.84 -18.68 -7.42
N ALA A 237 10.77 -19.69 -8.29
CA ALA A 237 10.62 -19.49 -9.73
C ALA A 237 9.35 -18.71 -10.12
N ASP A 238 8.26 -18.91 -9.38
CA ASP A 238 6.98 -18.24 -9.60
C ASP A 238 6.78 -16.98 -8.70
N ALA A 239 7.85 -16.48 -8.08
CA ALA A 239 7.78 -15.24 -7.30
C ALA A 239 7.41 -14.04 -8.17
N GLU A 240 6.65 -13.13 -7.58
CA GLU A 240 6.30 -11.85 -8.17
C GLU A 240 6.73 -10.71 -7.24
N VAL A 241 7.27 -9.63 -7.82
CA VAL A 241 7.63 -8.42 -7.08
C VAL A 241 6.84 -7.24 -7.64
N LEU A 242 5.98 -6.65 -6.82
CA LEU A 242 5.20 -5.46 -7.15
C LEU A 242 5.88 -4.23 -6.57
N VAL A 243 6.16 -3.25 -7.41
CA VAL A 243 6.85 -2.00 -7.01
C VAL A 243 6.09 -0.81 -7.54
N GLU A 244 5.81 0.18 -6.67
CA GLU A 244 5.39 1.51 -7.11
C GLU A 244 6.64 2.25 -7.60
N VAL A 245 6.64 2.69 -8.85
CA VAL A 245 7.81 3.32 -9.49
C VAL A 245 7.52 4.77 -9.83
N LYS A 246 8.27 5.67 -9.20
CA LYS A 246 8.28 7.11 -9.48
C LYS A 246 9.69 7.47 -9.99
N PRO A 247 9.92 7.68 -11.31
CA PRO A 247 11.25 7.91 -11.86
C PRO A 247 12.03 9.04 -11.17
N ALA A 248 11.36 10.14 -10.86
CA ALA A 248 12.00 11.26 -10.14
C ALA A 248 12.50 10.85 -8.74
N ALA A 249 11.75 10.03 -8.00
CA ALA A 249 12.16 9.55 -6.68
C ALA A 249 13.33 8.55 -6.77
N LEU A 250 13.37 7.73 -7.83
CA LEU A 250 14.54 6.87 -8.07
C LEU A 250 15.82 7.70 -8.26
N GLU A 251 15.75 8.78 -9.05
CA GLU A 251 16.89 9.67 -9.30
C GLU A 251 17.36 10.37 -8.02
N GLU A 252 16.46 10.82 -7.18
CA GLU A 252 16.76 11.45 -5.88
C GLU A 252 17.47 10.51 -4.91
N THR A 253 17.18 9.21 -4.99
CA THR A 253 17.84 8.18 -4.18
C THR A 253 19.05 7.54 -4.87
N GLY A 254 19.55 8.14 -5.97
CA GLY A 254 20.75 7.71 -6.68
C GLY A 254 20.55 6.55 -7.64
N GLY A 255 19.29 6.25 -8.00
CA GLY A 255 18.92 5.24 -8.98
C GLY A 255 18.48 5.83 -10.31
N SER A 256 17.88 4.99 -11.12
CA SER A 256 17.17 5.37 -12.34
C SER A 256 16.21 4.26 -12.76
N LEU A 257 15.28 4.57 -13.65
CA LEU A 257 14.39 3.55 -14.21
C LEU A 257 15.20 2.43 -14.90
N GLU A 258 16.23 2.77 -15.66
CA GLU A 258 17.07 1.77 -16.34
C GLU A 258 17.85 0.91 -15.34
N ALA A 259 18.39 1.48 -14.28
CA ALA A 259 19.05 0.73 -13.22
C ALA A 259 18.11 -0.25 -12.52
N LEU A 260 16.88 0.18 -12.23
CA LEU A 260 15.84 -0.66 -11.64
C LEU A 260 15.48 -1.81 -12.59
N LEU A 261 15.21 -1.52 -13.87
CA LEU A 261 14.86 -2.54 -14.85
C LEU A 261 16.02 -3.53 -15.10
N SER A 262 17.28 -3.05 -15.09
CA SER A 262 18.46 -3.91 -15.21
C SER A 262 18.62 -4.85 -14.03
N LEU A 263 18.44 -4.34 -12.81
CA LEU A 263 18.50 -5.15 -11.59
C LEU A 263 17.53 -6.35 -11.64
N PHE A 264 16.31 -6.12 -12.08
CA PHE A 264 15.32 -7.18 -12.23
C PHE A 264 15.63 -8.12 -13.39
N ARG A 265 16.08 -7.59 -14.53
CA ARG A 265 16.44 -8.36 -15.73
C ARG A 265 17.59 -9.32 -15.45
N GLU A 266 18.62 -8.86 -14.72
CA GLU A 266 19.77 -9.69 -14.29
C GLU A 266 19.33 -10.85 -13.40
N ALA A 267 18.26 -10.69 -12.62
CA ALA A 267 17.65 -11.74 -11.82
C ALA A 267 16.60 -12.58 -12.58
N GLY A 268 16.44 -12.36 -13.91
CA GLY A 268 15.53 -13.11 -14.76
C GLY A 268 14.06 -12.66 -14.71
N PHE A 269 13.77 -11.48 -14.18
CA PHE A 269 12.43 -10.93 -14.12
C PHE A 269 12.14 -9.97 -15.28
N HIS A 270 10.88 -9.95 -15.70
CA HIS A 270 10.36 -9.07 -16.73
C HIS A 270 9.26 -8.15 -16.17
N PRO A 271 9.25 -6.87 -16.52
CA PRO A 271 8.30 -5.90 -16.01
C PRO A 271 6.96 -5.96 -16.78
N PHE A 272 5.86 -5.86 -16.03
CA PHE A 272 4.52 -5.65 -16.55
C PHE A 272 3.86 -4.51 -15.79
N GLU A 273 3.04 -3.73 -16.47
CA GLU A 273 2.29 -2.63 -15.86
C GLU A 273 0.97 -3.12 -15.26
N VAL A 274 0.71 -2.71 -14.04
CA VAL A 274 -0.57 -2.89 -13.35
C VAL A 274 -1.35 -1.58 -13.50
N ALA A 275 -2.45 -1.59 -14.23
CA ALA A 275 -3.26 -0.39 -14.40
C ALA A 275 -3.81 0.09 -13.05
N ASN A 276 -3.42 1.26 -12.62
CA ASN A 276 -3.91 1.89 -11.41
C ASN A 276 -4.32 3.35 -11.69
N ASP A 277 -5.36 3.83 -11.00
CA ASP A 277 -5.85 5.20 -11.12
C ASP A 277 -6.60 5.58 -9.84
N TYR A 278 -6.16 6.63 -9.21
CA TYR A 278 -6.75 7.11 -7.95
C TYR A 278 -8.01 7.96 -8.15
N ARG A 279 -8.46 8.18 -9.39
CA ARG A 279 -9.72 8.88 -9.65
C ARG A 279 -10.92 8.01 -9.26
N PRO A 280 -11.96 8.58 -8.64
CA PRO A 280 -13.15 7.83 -8.20
C PRO A 280 -13.81 7.00 -9.29
N GLY A 281 -13.75 7.48 -10.55
CA GLY A 281 -14.26 6.76 -11.72
C GLY A 281 -13.65 5.38 -11.93
N PHE A 282 -12.40 5.16 -11.48
CA PHE A 282 -11.72 3.88 -11.58
C PHE A 282 -12.31 2.83 -10.62
N TYR A 283 -12.70 3.26 -9.42
CA TYR A 283 -13.24 2.37 -8.37
C TYR A 283 -14.65 1.84 -8.65
N ILE A 284 -15.34 2.42 -9.62
CA ILE A 284 -16.70 2.01 -10.04
C ILE A 284 -16.73 1.23 -11.35
N ARG A 285 -15.56 0.92 -11.92
CA ARG A 285 -15.40 0.13 -13.16
C ARG A 285 -15.01 -1.31 -12.83
N PRO A 286 -15.26 -2.27 -13.74
CA PRO A 286 -14.64 -3.58 -13.67
C PRO A 286 -13.11 -3.43 -13.71
N VAL A 287 -12.45 -4.20 -12.88
CA VAL A 287 -10.98 -4.23 -12.81
C VAL A 287 -10.48 -5.28 -13.79
N SER A 288 -9.48 -4.91 -14.60
CA SER A 288 -8.75 -5.87 -15.44
C SER A 288 -7.56 -6.41 -14.64
N THR A 289 -7.36 -7.72 -14.70
CA THR A 289 -6.14 -8.39 -14.20
C THR A 289 -5.15 -8.66 -15.33
N THR A 290 -5.43 -8.19 -16.54
CA THR A 290 -4.52 -8.34 -17.67
C THR A 290 -3.30 -7.49 -17.45
N LEU A 291 -2.16 -8.14 -17.39
CA LEU A 291 -0.87 -7.49 -17.31
C LEU A 291 -0.40 -7.14 -18.73
N ILE A 292 0.09 -5.93 -18.88
CA ILE A 292 0.63 -5.42 -20.15
C ILE A 292 2.15 -5.34 -19.99
N PRO A 293 2.96 -5.90 -20.92
CA PRO A 293 4.41 -5.70 -20.89
C PRO A 293 4.75 -4.21 -20.78
N PHE A 294 5.62 -3.86 -19.84
CA PHE A 294 5.98 -2.48 -19.62
C PHE A 294 6.96 -2.00 -20.71
N THR A 295 6.59 -0.93 -21.41
CA THR A 295 7.38 -0.35 -22.51
C THR A 295 7.49 1.16 -22.44
N ARG A 296 6.98 1.79 -21.38
CA ARG A 296 7.00 3.26 -21.25
C ARG A 296 8.38 3.76 -20.89
N THR A 297 8.76 4.87 -21.51
CA THR A 297 10.04 5.54 -21.25
C THR A 297 9.87 6.85 -20.46
N SER A 298 8.63 7.34 -20.32
CA SER A 298 8.31 8.56 -19.59
C SER A 298 6.96 8.41 -18.92
N PHE A 299 6.88 8.66 -17.62
CA PHE A 299 5.69 8.65 -16.80
C PHE A 299 6.02 9.27 -15.43
N ASP A 300 5.01 9.72 -14.71
CA ASP A 300 5.19 10.27 -13.36
C ASP A 300 5.22 9.17 -12.30
N MET A 301 4.32 8.18 -12.43
CA MET A 301 4.19 7.04 -11.53
C MET A 301 3.61 5.84 -12.26
N ALA A 302 4.02 4.64 -11.90
CA ALA A 302 3.44 3.39 -12.37
C ALA A 302 3.63 2.27 -11.33
N ASP A 303 2.63 1.40 -11.21
CA ASP A 303 2.76 0.13 -10.51
C ASP A 303 3.30 -0.91 -11.47
N LEU A 304 4.49 -1.42 -11.21
CA LEU A 304 5.13 -2.46 -12.01
C LEU A 304 5.16 -3.77 -11.24
N ILE A 305 4.71 -4.85 -11.89
CA ILE A 305 4.91 -6.19 -11.38
C ILE A 305 5.99 -6.90 -12.20
N PHE A 306 6.96 -7.43 -11.51
CA PHE A 306 8.07 -8.18 -12.07
C PHE A 306 7.84 -9.67 -11.85
N ARG A 307 7.94 -10.47 -12.93
CA ARG A 307 7.81 -11.92 -12.89
C ARG A 307 8.79 -12.58 -13.84
N ARG A 308 9.16 -13.83 -13.54
CA ARG A 308 9.90 -14.65 -14.50
C ARG A 308 8.92 -15.16 -15.55
N VAL A 309 9.31 -15.05 -16.82
CA VAL A 309 8.58 -15.61 -17.95
C VAL A 309 9.27 -16.93 -18.29
N GLY A 310 8.56 -18.03 -18.10
CA GLY A 310 9.03 -19.37 -18.46
C GLY A 310 8.93 -19.63 -19.94
#